data_d907e12225f19ead4d321317174274ec
#
_entry.id   d907e12225f19ead4d321317174274ec
#
_cell.length_a   1.000
_cell.length_b   1.000
_cell.length_c   1.000
_cell.angle_alpha   90.00
_cell.angle_beta   90.00
_cell.angle_gamma   90.00
#
_symmetry.space_group_name_H-M   'P 1'
#
loop_
_entity.id
_entity.type
_entity.pdbx_description
1 polymer ?
#
loop_
_entity_poly.entity_id
_entity_poly.type
_entity_poly.pdbx_seq_one_letter_code
_entity_poly.pdbx_strand_id
1 'polypeptide(L)'
;NSNQGISEETRQTWEFFADKKNWRIVQLPNGYYQTECQNLDAEGNPTDDWTDITRRETIESAEAAIDSSIEHYKQRLEFAKGPKVVKTFK
;
A
#
# COMPACT_ATOMS: atom_id res chain seq x y z
N ASN A 1 -18.03 9.79 18.27
CA ASN A 1 -17.55 9.59 17.96
C ASN A 1 -16.50 9.36 17.15
N SER A 2 -15.83 9.56 16.94
CA SER A 2 -14.74 9.58 16.16
C SER A 2 -13.93 8.40 16.14
N ASN A 3 -14.38 7.39 16.64
CA ASN A 3 -13.61 6.24 16.78
C ASN A 3 -13.50 5.43 15.57
N GLN A 4 -14.09 5.82 14.49
CA GLN A 4 -13.99 5.04 13.32
C GLN A 4 -12.83 5.44 12.48
N GLY A 5 -12.21 6.50 12.75
CA GLY A 5 -11.24 7.02 11.84
C GLY A 5 -9.83 6.67 12.19
N ILE A 6 -8.97 7.01 11.29
CA ILE A 6 -7.54 7.01 11.50
C ILE A 6 -7.11 8.47 11.43
N SER A 7 -5.88 8.76 11.86
CA SER A 7 -5.40 10.12 11.76
C SER A 7 -5.26 10.50 10.29
N GLU A 8 -5.27 11.79 10.02
CA GLU A 8 -5.09 12.27 8.66
C GLU A 8 -3.75 11.84 8.11
N GLU A 9 -2.73 11.83 8.95
CA GLU A 9 -1.40 11.40 8.52
C GLU A 9 -1.40 9.93 8.11
N THR A 10 -2.06 9.07 8.89
CA THR A 10 -2.14 7.67 8.55
C THR A 10 -2.93 7.47 7.26
N ARG A 11 -4.03 8.22 7.09
CA ARG A 11 -4.82 8.09 5.88
C ARG A 11 -4.02 8.48 4.66
N GLN A 12 -3.25 9.57 4.74
CA GLN A 12 -2.43 10.00 3.63
C GLN A 12 -1.35 8.98 3.31
N THR A 13 -0.76 8.36 4.34
CA THR A 13 0.25 7.33 4.15
C THR A 13 -0.33 6.13 3.42
N TRP A 14 -1.51 5.68 3.84
CA TRP A 14 -2.14 4.53 3.20
C TRP A 14 -2.56 4.84 1.77
N GLU A 15 -3.02 6.07 1.50
CA GLU A 15 -3.35 6.47 0.13
C GLU A 15 -2.12 6.47 -0.75
N PHE A 16 -0.98 6.89 -0.20
CA PHE A 16 0.27 6.86 -0.93
C PHE A 16 0.65 5.41 -1.30
N PHE A 17 0.56 4.50 -0.31
CA PHE A 17 0.91 3.11 -0.55
C PHE A 17 -0.11 2.40 -1.44
N ALA A 18 -1.30 2.92 -1.56
CA ALA A 18 -2.33 2.34 -2.43
C ALA A 18 -2.18 2.80 -3.88
N ASP A 19 -1.20 3.64 -4.18
CA ASP A 19 -0.97 4.14 -5.53
C ASP A 19 0.21 3.41 -6.15
N LYS A 20 -0.05 2.68 -7.23
CA LYS A 20 0.94 1.79 -7.82
C LYS A 20 2.17 2.55 -8.32
N LYS A 21 2.03 3.81 -8.67
CA LYS A 21 3.17 4.58 -9.17
C LYS A 21 4.25 4.80 -8.11
N ASN A 22 3.93 4.56 -6.84
CA ASN A 22 4.88 4.71 -5.74
C ASN A 22 5.61 3.41 -5.44
N TRP A 23 5.42 2.40 -6.26
CA TRP A 23 6.08 1.10 -6.14
C TRP A 23 6.98 0.88 -7.35
N ARG A 24 7.96 -0.01 -7.18
CA ARG A 24 8.81 -0.38 -8.30
C ARG A 24 9.31 -1.81 -8.11
N ILE A 25 9.82 -2.38 -9.18
CA ILE A 25 10.42 -3.72 -9.17
C ILE A 25 11.86 -3.58 -9.57
N VAL A 26 12.76 -4.15 -8.78
CA VAL A 26 14.19 -4.12 -9.03
C VAL A 26 14.68 -5.55 -9.18
N GLN A 27 15.49 -5.82 -10.21
CA GLN A 27 16.09 -7.13 -10.35
C GLN A 27 17.38 -7.18 -9.55
N LEU A 28 17.48 -8.18 -8.67
CA LEU A 28 18.63 -8.34 -7.82
C LEU A 28 19.73 -9.12 -8.56
N PRO A 29 20.99 -9.05 -8.07
CA PRO A 29 22.06 -9.78 -8.73
C PRO A 29 21.85 -11.28 -8.80
N ASN A 30 21.06 -11.86 -7.89
CA ASN A 30 20.77 -13.28 -7.93
C ASN A 30 19.64 -13.63 -8.88
N GLY A 31 19.10 -12.65 -9.61
CA GLY A 31 18.05 -12.90 -10.58
C GLY A 31 16.63 -12.74 -10.06
N TYR A 32 16.47 -12.56 -8.76
CA TYR A 32 15.15 -12.37 -8.19
C TYR A 32 14.67 -10.94 -8.44
N TYR A 33 13.36 -10.77 -8.35
CA TYR A 33 12.73 -9.46 -8.52
C TYR A 33 12.21 -8.99 -7.18
N GLN A 34 12.66 -7.83 -6.76
CA GLN A 34 12.30 -7.27 -5.45
C GLN A 34 11.32 -6.13 -5.65
N THR A 35 10.19 -6.19 -4.92
CA THR A 35 9.25 -5.08 -4.92
C THR A 35 9.66 -4.09 -3.86
N GLU A 36 9.57 -2.82 -4.20
CA GLU A 36 9.95 -1.74 -3.30
C GLU A 36 8.91 -0.66 -3.32
N CYS A 37 8.67 -0.05 -2.16
CA CYS A 37 7.76 1.05 -2.03
C CYS A 37 8.53 2.28 -1.59
N GLN A 38 8.19 3.43 -2.16
CA GLN A 38 8.85 4.68 -1.85
C GLN A 38 8.51 5.11 -0.43
N ASN A 39 9.51 5.67 0.28
CA ASN A 39 9.30 6.12 1.65
C ASN A 39 8.79 7.56 1.67
N LEU A 40 8.08 7.89 2.74
CA LEU A 40 7.65 9.25 3.03
C LEU A 40 8.49 9.80 4.17
N ASP A 41 8.68 11.12 4.16
CA ASP A 41 9.36 11.78 5.28
C ASP A 41 8.33 12.12 6.37
N ALA A 42 8.79 12.80 7.41
CA ALA A 42 7.92 13.12 8.55
C ALA A 42 6.77 14.03 8.16
N GLU A 43 6.93 14.80 7.10
CA GLU A 43 5.87 15.69 6.61
C GLU A 43 4.95 15.03 5.61
N GLY A 44 5.19 13.75 5.28
CA GLY A 44 4.35 13.06 4.32
C GLY A 44 4.76 13.25 2.88
N ASN A 45 5.96 13.76 2.62
CA ASN A 45 6.45 13.96 1.26
C ASN A 45 7.28 12.77 0.81
N PRO A 46 7.23 12.42 -0.48
CA PRO A 46 8.05 11.32 -0.99
C PRO A 46 9.53 11.64 -0.87
N THR A 47 10.31 10.61 -0.56
CA THR A 47 11.76 10.73 -0.46
C THR A 47 12.41 9.92 -1.56
N ASP A 48 13.74 9.96 -1.61
CA ASP A 48 14.49 9.13 -2.55
C ASP A 48 14.76 7.74 -2.01
N ASP A 49 14.29 7.43 -0.80
CA ASP A 49 14.53 6.13 -0.19
C ASP A 49 13.41 5.18 -0.51
N TRP A 50 13.76 3.90 -0.66
CA TRP A 50 12.82 2.84 -0.99
C TRP A 50 12.98 1.71 0.00
N THR A 51 11.86 1.13 0.41
CA THR A 51 11.84 0.00 1.33
C THR A 51 11.49 -1.26 0.56
N ASP A 52 12.31 -2.31 0.72
CA ASP A 52 12.00 -3.59 0.09
C ASP A 52 10.87 -4.27 0.85
N ILE A 53 9.93 -4.81 0.10
CA ILE A 53 8.72 -5.41 0.65
C ILE A 53 8.73 -6.92 0.45
N THR A 54 8.88 -7.39 -0.80
CA THR A 54 8.88 -8.82 -1.10
C THR A 54 9.88 -9.12 -2.19
N ARG A 55 10.24 -10.42 -2.32
CA ARG A 55 11.06 -10.91 -3.41
C ARG A 55 10.33 -12.05 -4.09
N ARG A 56 10.39 -12.06 -5.41
CA ARG A 56 9.72 -13.07 -6.23
C ARG A 56 10.65 -13.50 -7.35
N GLU A 57 10.37 -14.65 -7.93
CA GLU A 57 11.23 -15.20 -8.97
C GLU A 57 10.92 -14.65 -10.35
N THR A 58 9.75 -14.07 -10.56
CA THR A 58 9.37 -13.53 -11.86
C THR A 58 8.80 -12.12 -11.70
N ILE A 59 8.84 -11.37 -12.80
CA ILE A 59 8.26 -10.02 -12.80
C ILE A 59 6.76 -10.10 -12.56
N GLU A 60 6.09 -11.08 -13.18
CA GLU A 60 4.65 -11.21 -13.04
C GLU A 60 4.27 -11.47 -11.59
N SER A 61 5.02 -12.32 -10.91
CA SER A 61 4.75 -12.62 -9.51
C SER A 61 5.04 -11.41 -8.63
N ALA A 62 6.09 -10.65 -8.97
CA ALA A 62 6.40 -9.44 -8.22
C ALA A 62 5.30 -8.39 -8.39
N GLU A 63 4.80 -8.22 -9.61
CA GLU A 63 3.73 -7.26 -9.84
C GLU A 63 2.45 -7.70 -9.12
N ALA A 64 2.17 -9.01 -9.10
CA ALA A 64 1.00 -9.50 -8.37
C ALA A 64 1.13 -9.21 -6.88
N ALA A 65 2.35 -9.30 -6.33
CA ALA A 65 2.57 -8.97 -4.93
C ALA A 65 2.31 -7.49 -4.65
N ILE A 66 2.71 -6.62 -5.58
CA ILE A 66 2.42 -5.20 -5.45
C ILE A 66 0.91 -4.96 -5.49
N ASP A 67 0.22 -5.59 -6.43
CA ASP A 67 -1.23 -5.42 -6.55
C ASP A 67 -1.96 -5.89 -5.29
N SER A 68 -1.50 -6.99 -4.69
CA SER A 68 -2.08 -7.46 -3.43
C SER A 68 -1.87 -6.46 -2.30
N SER A 69 -0.68 -5.88 -2.22
CA SER A 69 -0.40 -4.88 -1.20
C SER A 69 -1.28 -3.65 -1.37
N ILE A 70 -1.44 -3.20 -2.62
CA ILE A 70 -2.27 -2.05 -2.92
C ILE A 70 -3.72 -2.32 -2.54
N GLU A 71 -4.22 -3.50 -2.87
CA GLU A 71 -5.59 -3.87 -2.52
C GLU A 71 -5.78 -3.89 -1.02
N HIS A 72 -4.78 -4.37 -0.29
CA HIS A 72 -4.82 -4.39 1.17
C HIS A 72 -4.96 -2.97 1.74
N TYR A 73 -4.19 -2.02 1.22
CA TYR A 73 -4.28 -0.65 1.70
C TYR A 73 -5.61 0.01 1.31
N LYS A 74 -6.12 -0.32 0.12
CA LYS A 74 -7.43 0.19 -0.29
C LYS A 74 -8.53 -0.30 0.64
N GLN A 75 -8.46 -1.56 1.04
CA GLN A 75 -9.43 -2.11 1.98
C GLN A 75 -9.32 -1.44 3.35
N ARG A 76 -8.11 -1.19 3.81
CA ARG A 76 -7.92 -0.49 5.07
C ARG A 76 -8.53 0.91 5.02
N LEU A 77 -8.34 1.61 3.91
CA LEU A 77 -8.91 2.94 3.76
C LEU A 77 -10.44 2.87 3.77
N GLU A 78 -11.00 1.86 3.13
CA GLU A 78 -12.44 1.71 3.10
C GLU A 78 -12.99 1.44 4.49
N PHE A 79 -12.34 0.55 5.25
CA PHE A 79 -12.79 0.24 6.60
C PHE A 79 -12.63 1.44 7.53
N ALA A 80 -11.65 2.30 7.28
CA ALA A 80 -11.40 3.46 8.12
C ALA A 80 -12.49 4.51 7.97
N LYS A 81 -13.33 4.39 6.96
CA LYS A 81 -14.48 5.30 6.80
C LYS A 81 -15.59 5.01 7.80
N GLY A 82 -15.46 3.93 8.57
CA GLY A 82 -16.44 3.58 9.57
C GLY A 82 -17.37 2.47 9.11
N PRO A 83 -18.35 2.14 9.94
CA PRO A 83 -19.27 1.05 9.58
C PRO A 83 -20.12 1.43 8.40
N LYS A 84 -20.50 0.43 7.65
CA LYS A 84 -21.41 0.64 6.52
C LYS A 84 -22.44 -0.45 6.50
N VAL A 85 -23.62 -0.09 6.02
CA VAL A 85 -24.72 -1.05 5.93
C VAL A 85 -24.51 -1.87 4.66
N VAL A 86 -24.34 -3.17 4.83
CA VAL A 86 -24.15 -4.06 3.68
C VAL A 86 -25.43 -4.81 3.34
N LYS A 87 -26.41 -4.82 4.26
CA LYS A 87 -27.69 -5.46 3.97
C LYS A 87 -28.75 -4.96 4.97
N THR A 88 -29.96 -4.77 4.45
CA THR A 88 -31.09 -4.35 5.26
C THR A 88 -32.23 -5.36 5.12
N PHE A 89 -32.92 -5.64 6.21
CA PHE A 89 -34.01 -6.58 6.22
C PHE A 89 -35.29 -5.88 6.61
N LYS A 90 -36.39 -6.38 6.11
CA LYS A 90 -37.71 -5.84 6.44
C LYS A 90 -38.46 -6.75 7.39
#